data_c15901584cf8fac0544bff90b76c5de8
#
_entry.id   c15901584cf8fac0544bff90b76c5de8
#
_cell.length_a   1.000
_cell.length_b   1.000
_cell.length_c   1.000
_cell.angle_alpha   90.00
_cell.angle_beta   90.00
_cell.angle_gamma   90.00
#
_symmetry.space_group_name_H-M   'P 1'
#
loop_
_entity.id
_entity.type
_entity.pdbx_description
1 polymer ?
#
loop_
_entity_poly.entity_id
_entity_poly.type
_entity_poly.pdbx_seq_one_letter_code
_entity_poly.pdbx_strand_id
1 'polypeptide(L)'
;MKLSKKIAVAVAATALLGSAGLANPVQAGTADNIVAGGATFPQNLIESCRATFPADSANTLAATVNYTGVGSSTGRTNFYNNTYDFAMSDSMWSSSNSGYRSSFVWLPLISGAINVAYRLDGVKPAGTVLNMTPSTVAKIFSGTIKTWNDASIKADNPVAAKPKLAGLNGAANFAIKKSGKKAALTVSLKSSIVNSKTKNMVVTTSTDGGVTSKRVYNAKPKAGKVVVSLPYAVGTEYTIKYNNVALGTVSIDATSVILPSTPITVYHRKEGSGTTNNFLNFMNKTVPAIWTTSTSDTFGVPSGSLPTDGSFVGAQGNDGVANGVMNKDGGIGYAEVSFVNERQTAGKLIASAKVMNGNGEFLAGTSAGASKFVEAAAVSSTTGVVTFDYATKAAGAYPITAVSYAMANTSANTNSANTAAKMLSAQRFVNYVLDTCAPAVAELKGYAALPTNIVTIAKALAANIK
;
A
#
# COMPACT_ATOMS: atom_id res chain seq x y z
N MET A 1 -11.84 41.07 -20.62
CA MET A 1 -12.31 41.89 -19.49
C MET A 1 -13.12 41.01 -18.54
N LYS A 2 -12.51 40.51 -17.46
CA LYS A 2 -13.10 40.17 -16.15
C LYS A 2 -12.00 39.63 -15.26
N LEU A 3 -11.77 40.35 -14.17
CA LEU A 3 -10.73 40.18 -13.17
C LEU A 3 -10.91 38.92 -12.33
N SER A 4 -9.84 38.20 -12.09
CA SER A 4 -9.72 37.20 -11.03
C SER A 4 -9.30 37.87 -9.71
N LYS A 5 -10.10 37.70 -8.66
CA LYS A 5 -9.83 38.21 -7.32
C LYS A 5 -8.80 37.33 -6.61
N LYS A 6 -7.65 37.90 -6.28
CA LYS A 6 -6.71 37.36 -5.30
C LYS A 6 -7.23 37.67 -3.89
N ILE A 7 -7.41 36.68 -3.05
CA ILE A 7 -7.69 36.85 -1.61
C ILE A 7 -6.34 36.93 -0.90
N ALA A 8 -6.02 38.13 -0.41
CA ALA A 8 -4.92 38.34 0.52
C ALA A 8 -5.49 38.25 1.95
N VAL A 9 -4.94 37.34 2.75
CA VAL A 9 -5.23 37.26 4.20
C VAL A 9 -4.26 38.21 4.90
N ALA A 10 -4.79 39.31 5.41
CA ALA A 10 -4.06 40.21 6.28
C ALA A 10 -4.18 39.73 7.74
N VAL A 11 -3.05 39.49 8.38
CA VAL A 11 -2.97 39.26 9.83
C VAL A 11 -2.93 40.62 10.50
N ALA A 12 -4.00 40.99 11.21
CA ALA A 12 -4.05 42.16 12.06
C ALA A 12 -3.52 41.83 13.45
N ALA A 13 -2.40 42.43 13.82
CA ALA A 13 -1.89 42.43 15.18
C ALA A 13 -2.63 43.52 15.98
N THR A 14 -3.46 43.15 16.93
CA THR A 14 -4.02 44.06 17.94
C THR A 14 -3.25 43.95 19.23
N ALA A 15 -2.50 44.98 19.57
CA ALA A 15 -1.89 45.16 20.88
C ALA A 15 -2.97 45.61 21.89
N LEU A 16 -3.20 44.82 22.93
CA LEU A 16 -3.95 45.26 24.13
C LEU A 16 -2.95 45.43 25.28
N LEU A 17 -2.70 46.67 25.61
CA LEU A 17 -2.09 47.08 26.89
C LEU A 17 -3.18 47.10 27.96
N GLY A 18 -2.98 46.36 29.05
CA GLY A 18 -3.87 46.46 30.19
C GLY A 18 -3.49 45.57 31.37
N SER A 19 -3.04 46.22 32.45
CA SER A 19 -2.96 45.80 33.88
C SER A 19 -1.86 44.81 34.30
N ALA A 20 -0.84 45.36 34.95
CA ALA A 20 0.18 44.68 35.72
C ALA A 20 -0.45 44.00 36.96
N GLY A 21 -0.63 42.70 36.90
CA GLY A 21 -0.65 41.87 38.08
C GLY A 21 0.74 41.26 38.25
N LEU A 22 1.35 41.39 39.41
CA LEU A 22 2.63 40.78 39.76
C LEU A 22 2.46 39.25 39.78
N ALA A 23 2.52 38.64 38.58
CA ALA A 23 2.76 37.22 38.46
C ALA A 23 4.26 37.01 38.67
N ASN A 24 4.62 36.22 39.70
CA ASN A 24 5.97 35.69 39.83
C ASN A 24 6.43 35.19 38.46
N PRO A 25 7.66 35.52 38.02
CA PRO A 25 8.16 34.91 36.80
C PRO A 25 8.22 33.41 37.05
N VAL A 26 7.29 32.67 36.43
CA VAL A 26 7.48 31.26 36.20
C VAL A 26 8.76 31.20 35.37
N GLN A 27 9.84 30.74 36.02
CA GLN A 27 11.11 30.54 35.38
C GLN A 27 10.80 29.61 34.17
N ALA A 28 10.82 30.17 33.00
CA ALA A 28 10.66 29.39 31.75
C ALA A 28 11.83 28.40 31.76
N GLY A 29 11.57 27.18 32.17
CA GLY A 29 12.55 26.10 32.04
C GLY A 29 13.04 26.09 30.59
N THR A 30 14.35 26.01 30.40
CA THR A 30 14.93 25.87 29.04
C THR A 30 14.25 24.71 28.35
N ALA A 31 13.68 24.95 27.15
CA ALA A 31 13.05 23.92 26.38
C ALA A 31 14.09 22.84 26.06
N ASP A 32 13.92 21.65 26.61
CA ASP A 32 14.79 20.52 26.31
C ASP A 32 14.37 19.90 24.97
N ASN A 33 15.06 20.32 23.93
CA ASN A 33 14.87 19.80 22.58
C ASN A 33 15.22 18.33 22.52
N ILE A 34 14.35 17.54 21.89
CA ILE A 34 14.48 16.10 21.77
C ILE A 34 15.26 15.77 20.50
N VAL A 35 16.33 15.01 20.66
CA VAL A 35 17.06 14.39 19.55
C VAL A 35 16.58 12.96 19.39
N ALA A 36 16.00 12.65 18.25
CA ALA A 36 15.37 11.38 17.98
C ALA A 36 15.69 10.88 16.57
N GLY A 37 15.41 9.62 16.31
CA GLY A 37 15.58 9.05 14.98
C GLY A 37 15.34 7.56 14.94
N GLY A 38 15.62 6.96 13.80
CA GLY A 38 15.49 5.53 13.60
C GLY A 38 14.73 5.18 12.33
N ALA A 39 13.67 4.39 12.47
CA ALA A 39 12.89 3.90 11.33
C ALA A 39 12.48 5.02 10.36
N THR A 40 12.69 4.80 9.06
CA THR A 40 12.17 5.69 8.01
C THR A 40 10.70 5.41 7.70
N PHE A 41 10.14 4.31 8.19
CA PHE A 41 8.73 3.98 8.00
C PHE A 41 7.80 5.07 8.55
N PRO A 42 7.90 5.54 9.81
CA PRO A 42 7.02 6.57 10.36
C PRO A 42 7.43 7.99 9.99
N GLN A 43 8.50 8.20 9.23
CA GLN A 43 9.15 9.51 9.05
C GLN A 43 8.18 10.59 8.58
N ASN A 44 7.39 10.36 7.54
CA ASN A 44 6.49 11.37 6.98
C ASN A 44 5.37 11.77 7.96
N LEU A 45 4.93 10.87 8.83
CA LEU A 45 4.01 11.21 9.91
C LEU A 45 4.72 12.01 11.00
N ILE A 46 5.89 11.54 11.48
CA ILE A 46 6.64 12.19 12.53
C ILE A 46 7.05 13.62 12.12
N GLU A 47 7.42 13.83 10.84
CA GLU A 47 7.68 15.17 10.31
C GLU A 47 6.46 16.10 10.44
N SER A 48 5.26 15.59 10.17
CA SER A 48 4.03 16.36 10.35
C SER A 48 3.74 16.63 11.83
N CYS A 49 3.91 15.64 12.71
CA CYS A 49 3.64 15.80 14.13
C CYS A 49 4.64 16.73 14.83
N ARG A 50 5.95 16.60 14.52
CA ARG A 50 6.95 17.47 15.13
C ARG A 50 6.81 18.95 14.73
N ALA A 51 6.28 19.22 13.55
CA ALA A 51 6.04 20.59 13.09
C ALA A 51 4.95 21.31 13.90
N THR A 52 3.99 20.58 14.45
CA THR A 52 2.85 21.14 15.20
C THR A 52 2.97 20.94 16.72
N PHE A 53 3.81 20.05 17.18
CA PHE A 53 4.03 19.77 18.61
C PHE A 53 4.43 20.99 19.47
N PRO A 54 5.27 21.94 19.01
CA PRO A 54 5.63 23.11 19.83
C PRO A 54 4.44 23.98 20.24
N ALA A 55 3.34 23.94 19.48
CA ALA A 55 2.11 24.68 19.76
C ALA A 55 1.08 23.87 20.56
N ASP A 56 1.36 22.62 20.88
CA ASP A 56 0.45 21.77 21.65
C ASP A 56 0.37 22.22 23.12
N SER A 57 -0.82 22.31 23.67
CA SER A 57 -1.07 22.80 25.04
C SER A 57 -0.43 21.93 26.13
N ALA A 58 -0.22 20.64 25.88
CA ALA A 58 0.48 19.76 26.80
C ALA A 58 2.00 19.94 26.75
N ASN A 59 2.53 20.57 25.69
CA ASN A 59 3.95 20.89 25.54
C ASN A 59 4.28 22.23 26.20
N THR A 60 4.10 22.32 27.51
CA THR A 60 4.23 23.59 28.28
C THR A 60 5.63 24.23 28.22
N LEU A 61 6.64 23.51 27.76
CA LEU A 61 8.01 24.01 27.58
C LEU A 61 8.32 24.39 26.13
N ALA A 62 7.35 24.25 25.21
CA ALA A 62 7.53 24.44 23.76
C ALA A 62 8.73 23.65 23.20
N ALA A 63 8.97 22.45 23.74
CA ALA A 63 10.04 21.56 23.30
C ALA A 63 9.87 21.19 21.82
N THR A 64 10.97 21.11 21.09
CA THR A 64 11.01 20.67 19.70
C THR A 64 11.55 19.24 19.57
N VAL A 65 11.20 18.57 18.51
CA VAL A 65 11.70 17.22 18.18
C VAL A 65 12.50 17.29 16.89
N ASN A 66 13.75 16.87 16.96
CA ASN A 66 14.60 16.69 15.79
C ASN A 66 14.67 15.20 15.49
N TYR A 67 13.99 14.76 14.42
CA TYR A 67 13.92 13.35 14.01
C TYR A 67 14.74 13.10 12.74
N THR A 68 15.55 12.04 12.75
CA THR A 68 16.36 11.63 11.59
C THR A 68 16.08 10.18 11.22
N GLY A 69 15.58 9.96 10.01
CA GLY A 69 15.33 8.61 9.45
C GLY A 69 16.62 7.94 9.00
N VAL A 70 17.19 7.08 9.84
CA VAL A 70 18.46 6.37 9.60
C VAL A 70 18.30 4.85 9.49
N GLY A 71 17.08 4.34 9.62
CA GLY A 71 16.74 2.92 9.71
C GLY A 71 16.65 2.41 11.15
N SER A 72 15.85 1.36 11.35
CA SER A 72 15.53 0.81 12.69
C SER A 72 16.77 0.35 13.45
N SER A 73 17.69 -0.36 12.81
CA SER A 73 18.91 -0.85 13.46
C SER A 73 19.79 0.28 13.97
N THR A 74 20.04 1.30 13.16
CA THR A 74 20.82 2.48 13.57
C THR A 74 20.10 3.27 14.64
N GLY A 75 18.76 3.38 14.57
CA GLY A 75 17.94 4.01 15.59
C GLY A 75 18.11 3.35 16.97
N ARG A 76 18.02 2.02 17.02
CA ARG A 76 18.24 1.25 18.25
C ARG A 76 19.66 1.43 18.80
N THR A 77 20.68 1.39 17.93
CA THR A 77 22.07 1.60 18.31
C THR A 77 22.29 2.99 18.91
N ASN A 78 21.77 4.04 18.27
CA ASN A 78 21.89 5.41 18.75
C ASN A 78 21.13 5.62 20.07
N PHE A 79 19.98 4.98 20.25
CA PHE A 79 19.25 4.98 21.50
C PHE A 79 20.04 4.26 22.61
N TYR A 80 20.61 3.10 22.31
CA TYR A 80 21.48 2.37 23.24
C TYR A 80 22.69 3.21 23.69
N ASN A 81 23.31 3.90 22.75
CA ASN A 81 24.47 4.76 23.03
C ASN A 81 24.10 6.11 23.66
N ASN A 82 22.82 6.35 23.99
CA ASN A 82 22.28 7.61 24.50
C ASN A 82 22.51 8.83 23.57
N THR A 83 22.68 8.59 22.27
CA THR A 83 22.76 9.64 21.23
C THR A 83 21.36 10.18 20.92
N TYR A 84 20.33 9.34 21.04
CA TYR A 84 18.93 9.70 20.92
C TYR A 84 18.21 9.66 22.25
N ASP A 85 17.38 10.68 22.51
CA ASP A 85 16.50 10.77 23.68
C ASP A 85 15.33 9.79 23.55
N PHE A 86 14.80 9.61 22.34
CA PHE A 86 13.97 8.47 21.95
C PHE A 86 14.29 7.98 20.53
N ALA A 87 13.92 6.74 20.22
CA ALA A 87 14.09 6.20 18.89
C ALA A 87 12.82 5.52 18.39
N MET A 88 12.73 5.34 17.07
CA MET A 88 11.67 4.54 16.47
C MET A 88 12.23 3.34 15.71
N SER A 89 11.51 2.22 15.81
CA SER A 89 11.85 0.98 15.12
C SER A 89 10.59 0.20 14.75
N ASP A 90 10.56 -0.37 13.55
CA ASP A 90 9.48 -1.26 13.09
C ASP A 90 9.82 -2.74 13.34
N SER A 91 10.99 -3.02 13.92
CA SER A 91 11.44 -4.34 14.33
C SER A 91 11.87 -4.33 15.79
N MET A 92 11.58 -5.43 16.46
CA MET A 92 11.85 -5.55 17.90
C MET A 92 13.33 -5.68 18.18
N TRP A 93 13.73 -5.19 19.35
CA TRP A 93 15.05 -5.40 19.93
C TRP A 93 14.91 -6.45 21.04
N SER A 94 15.51 -7.60 20.85
CA SER A 94 15.41 -8.68 21.81
C SER A 94 16.55 -8.65 22.83
N SER A 95 16.33 -9.28 23.99
CA SER A 95 17.35 -9.43 25.05
C SER A 95 18.60 -10.19 24.56
N SER A 96 18.52 -10.92 23.44
CA SER A 96 19.66 -11.59 22.81
C SER A 96 20.54 -10.66 21.98
N ASN A 97 20.08 -9.44 21.68
CA ASN A 97 20.88 -8.49 20.92
C ASN A 97 21.98 -7.87 21.82
N SER A 98 23.17 -7.72 21.26
CA SER A 98 24.23 -6.97 21.92
C SER A 98 23.76 -5.56 22.26
N GLY A 99 24.02 -5.10 23.47
CA GLY A 99 23.64 -3.80 23.95
C GLY A 99 22.19 -3.65 24.39
N TYR A 100 21.40 -4.74 24.45
CA TYR A 100 20.07 -4.68 25.04
C TYR A 100 20.12 -4.22 26.48
N ARG A 101 19.22 -3.31 26.87
CA ARG A 101 19.01 -2.87 28.24
C ARG A 101 17.52 -2.88 28.57
N SER A 102 17.19 -3.16 29.85
CA SER A 102 15.81 -3.30 30.30
C SER A 102 15.15 -2.01 30.76
N SER A 103 15.89 -0.91 30.88
CA SER A 103 15.41 0.38 31.39
C SER A 103 14.74 1.26 30.38
N PHE A 104 13.99 0.67 29.45
CA PHE A 104 13.21 1.40 28.45
C PHE A 104 11.88 0.69 28.17
N VAL A 105 10.94 1.41 27.58
CA VAL A 105 9.68 0.86 27.09
C VAL A 105 9.68 0.81 25.56
N TRP A 106 9.06 -0.25 25.05
CA TRP A 106 8.52 -0.28 23.70
C TRP A 106 7.07 0.15 23.76
N LEU A 107 6.66 1.07 22.89
CA LEU A 107 5.25 1.39 22.78
C LEU A 107 4.88 1.53 21.30
N PRO A 108 3.82 0.85 20.85
CA PRO A 108 3.33 1.01 19.49
C PRO A 108 2.85 2.45 19.29
N LEU A 109 3.27 3.09 18.21
CA LEU A 109 2.97 4.50 17.98
C LEU A 109 2.12 4.73 16.75
N ILE A 110 2.40 4.01 15.66
CA ILE A 110 1.69 4.12 14.39
C ILE A 110 1.76 2.81 13.62
N SER A 111 0.80 2.56 12.76
CA SER A 111 0.84 1.45 11.81
C SER A 111 0.70 1.94 10.36
N GLY A 112 0.94 1.07 9.41
CA GLY A 112 0.78 1.38 8.01
C GLY A 112 1.12 0.22 7.09
N ALA A 113 0.76 0.36 5.81
CA ALA A 113 1.04 -0.63 4.80
C ALA A 113 2.47 -0.50 4.25
N ILE A 114 3.09 -1.64 3.96
CA ILE A 114 4.30 -1.73 3.14
C ILE A 114 3.86 -2.14 1.75
N ASN A 115 3.96 -1.24 0.78
CA ASN A 115 3.56 -1.51 -0.58
C ASN A 115 4.65 -2.27 -1.34
N VAL A 116 4.23 -3.26 -2.14
CA VAL A 116 5.03 -3.81 -3.22
C VAL A 116 4.93 -2.82 -4.39
N ALA A 117 5.85 -1.88 -4.42
CA ALA A 117 5.89 -0.82 -5.43
C ALA A 117 6.60 -1.32 -6.68
N TYR A 118 6.09 -0.94 -7.87
CA TYR A 118 6.72 -1.29 -9.13
C TYR A 118 6.54 -0.20 -10.18
N ARG A 119 7.44 -0.18 -11.17
CA ARG A 119 7.27 0.49 -12.45
C ARG A 119 7.39 -0.53 -13.56
N LEU A 120 6.43 -0.57 -14.45
CA LEU A 120 6.43 -1.42 -15.63
C LEU A 120 5.77 -0.69 -16.79
N ASP A 121 6.61 -0.21 -17.69
CA ASP A 121 6.15 0.43 -18.91
C ASP A 121 5.64 -0.64 -19.90
N GLY A 122 4.65 -0.31 -20.71
CA GLY A 122 4.13 -1.25 -21.70
C GLY A 122 3.12 -2.28 -21.20
N VAL A 123 2.67 -2.23 -19.95
CA VAL A 123 1.52 -3.01 -19.48
C VAL A 123 0.27 -2.57 -20.24
N LYS A 124 -0.48 -3.52 -20.76
CA LYS A 124 -1.76 -3.24 -21.44
C LYS A 124 -2.89 -3.99 -20.75
N PRO A 125 -4.06 -3.36 -20.57
CA PRO A 125 -4.34 -1.94 -20.83
C PRO A 125 -3.49 -1.01 -19.93
N ALA A 126 -3.20 0.19 -20.41
CA ALA A 126 -2.52 1.19 -19.60
C ALA A 126 -3.29 1.47 -18.30
N GLY A 127 -2.56 1.67 -17.20
CA GLY A 127 -3.14 1.88 -15.86
C GLY A 127 -3.61 0.58 -15.16
N THR A 128 -3.36 -0.60 -15.73
CA THR A 128 -3.64 -1.86 -15.05
C THR A 128 -2.76 -2.00 -13.81
N VAL A 129 -3.39 -2.20 -12.66
CA VAL A 129 -2.71 -2.53 -11.41
C VAL A 129 -2.56 -4.06 -11.31
N LEU A 130 -1.33 -4.52 -11.09
CA LEU A 130 -1.02 -5.94 -11.04
C LEU A 130 -1.41 -6.57 -9.69
N ASN A 131 -1.93 -7.76 -9.75
CA ASN A 131 -2.15 -8.66 -8.63
C ASN A 131 -0.91 -9.53 -8.42
N MET A 132 -0.56 -9.79 -7.16
CA MET A 132 0.54 -10.69 -6.79
C MET A 132 0.14 -11.55 -5.60
N THR A 133 0.23 -12.88 -5.75
CA THR A 133 0.15 -13.80 -4.61
C THR A 133 1.41 -13.70 -3.74
N PRO A 134 1.37 -14.09 -2.46
CA PRO A 134 2.58 -14.17 -1.63
C PRO A 134 3.69 -15.02 -2.28
N SER A 135 3.32 -16.09 -2.99
CA SER A 135 4.24 -16.93 -3.75
C SER A 135 4.95 -16.16 -4.87
N THR A 136 4.20 -15.37 -5.64
CA THR A 136 4.77 -14.54 -6.73
C THR A 136 5.69 -13.48 -6.16
N VAL A 137 5.29 -12.78 -5.09
CA VAL A 137 6.15 -11.81 -4.39
C VAL A 137 7.45 -12.48 -3.95
N ALA A 138 7.37 -13.59 -3.22
CA ALA A 138 8.55 -14.30 -2.73
C ALA A 138 9.48 -14.76 -3.86
N LYS A 139 8.95 -15.28 -4.97
CA LYS A 139 9.74 -15.71 -6.13
C LYS A 139 10.43 -14.54 -6.85
N ILE A 140 9.80 -13.37 -6.90
CA ILE A 140 10.42 -12.16 -7.45
C ILE A 140 11.59 -11.72 -6.54
N PHE A 141 11.32 -11.55 -5.24
CA PHE A 141 12.31 -11.07 -4.29
C PHE A 141 13.41 -12.09 -3.95
N SER A 142 13.24 -13.36 -4.28
CA SER A 142 14.31 -14.38 -4.23
C SER A 142 15.16 -14.45 -5.52
N GLY A 143 14.78 -13.70 -6.57
CA GLY A 143 15.44 -13.77 -7.89
C GLY A 143 15.06 -15.00 -8.72
N THR A 144 14.07 -15.79 -8.30
CA THR A 144 13.56 -16.93 -9.08
C THR A 144 12.80 -16.46 -10.32
N ILE A 145 11.96 -15.43 -10.18
CA ILE A 145 11.30 -14.75 -11.31
C ILE A 145 12.18 -13.57 -11.75
N LYS A 146 12.61 -13.57 -13.00
CA LYS A 146 13.56 -12.60 -13.56
C LYS A 146 12.97 -11.65 -14.59
N THR A 147 11.76 -11.93 -15.08
CA THR A 147 11.08 -11.10 -16.09
C THR A 147 9.61 -10.91 -15.74
N TRP A 148 9.06 -9.77 -16.13
CA TRP A 148 7.68 -9.43 -15.83
C TRP A 148 6.64 -10.29 -16.53
N ASN A 149 6.98 -10.91 -17.66
CA ASN A 149 6.08 -11.81 -18.38
C ASN A 149 6.12 -13.27 -17.88
N ASP A 150 6.67 -13.53 -16.69
CA ASP A 150 6.72 -14.86 -16.08
C ASP A 150 5.33 -15.48 -15.93
N ALA A 151 5.28 -16.81 -15.98
CA ALA A 151 4.04 -17.57 -15.89
C ALA A 151 3.29 -17.35 -14.56
N SER A 152 4.02 -17.18 -13.44
CA SER A 152 3.42 -16.93 -12.13
C SER A 152 2.73 -15.57 -12.08
N ILE A 153 3.37 -14.50 -12.61
CA ILE A 153 2.77 -13.16 -12.67
C ILE A 153 1.54 -13.18 -13.59
N LYS A 154 1.61 -13.88 -14.73
CA LYS A 154 0.44 -14.05 -15.63
C LYS A 154 -0.70 -14.78 -14.95
N ALA A 155 -0.42 -15.80 -14.15
CA ALA A 155 -1.44 -16.57 -13.43
C ALA A 155 -2.18 -15.73 -12.39
N ASP A 156 -1.47 -14.82 -11.70
CA ASP A 156 -2.07 -13.87 -10.74
C ASP A 156 -2.91 -12.78 -11.43
N ASN A 157 -2.69 -12.56 -12.75
CA ASN A 157 -3.37 -11.55 -13.56
C ASN A 157 -4.10 -12.20 -14.75
N PRO A 158 -5.11 -13.05 -14.48
CA PRO A 158 -5.79 -13.79 -15.53
C PRO A 158 -6.56 -12.86 -16.45
N VAL A 159 -6.65 -13.25 -17.70
CA VAL A 159 -7.43 -12.58 -18.73
C VAL A 159 -8.90 -12.51 -18.34
N ALA A 160 -9.44 -11.32 -18.16
CA ALA A 160 -10.86 -11.11 -18.06
C ALA A 160 -11.42 -10.84 -19.47
N ALA A 161 -12.17 -11.79 -20.01
CA ALA A 161 -12.90 -11.56 -21.26
C ALA A 161 -14.17 -10.73 -20.97
N LYS A 162 -14.37 -9.63 -21.69
CA LYS A 162 -15.61 -8.83 -21.64
C LYS A 162 -16.27 -8.77 -23.01
N PRO A 163 -17.60 -9.02 -23.10
CA PRO A 163 -18.32 -8.82 -24.35
C PRO A 163 -18.49 -7.32 -24.60
N LYS A 164 -18.21 -6.90 -25.83
CA LYS A 164 -18.46 -5.54 -26.32
C LYS A 164 -19.46 -5.58 -27.46
N LEU A 165 -20.49 -4.77 -27.39
CA LEU A 165 -21.47 -4.56 -28.45
C LEU A 165 -21.08 -3.34 -29.27
N ALA A 166 -21.09 -3.46 -30.60
CA ALA A 166 -20.79 -2.38 -31.53
C ALA A 166 -21.69 -2.43 -32.75
N GLY A 167 -21.78 -1.32 -33.49
CA GLY A 167 -22.49 -1.25 -34.76
C GLY A 167 -24.01 -1.52 -34.68
N LEU A 168 -24.62 -1.22 -33.51
CA LEU A 168 -26.06 -1.47 -33.28
C LEU A 168 -26.90 -0.52 -34.14
N ASN A 169 -27.69 -1.06 -35.05
CA ASN A 169 -28.56 -0.25 -35.94
C ASN A 169 -29.90 0.15 -35.32
N GLY A 170 -30.11 -0.09 -34.05
CA GLY A 170 -31.34 0.25 -33.34
C GLY A 170 -32.56 -0.66 -33.64
N ALA A 171 -32.44 -1.62 -34.54
CA ALA A 171 -33.51 -2.52 -34.96
C ALA A 171 -33.68 -3.74 -34.02
N ALA A 172 -32.75 -3.96 -33.09
CA ALA A 172 -32.80 -5.02 -32.08
C ALA A 172 -32.19 -4.57 -30.75
N ASN A 173 -32.62 -5.21 -29.68
CA ASN A 173 -31.96 -5.15 -28.37
C ASN A 173 -31.11 -6.38 -28.18
N PHE A 174 -29.97 -6.20 -27.55
CA PHE A 174 -28.99 -7.25 -27.28
C PHE A 174 -28.74 -7.41 -25.78
N ALA A 175 -28.64 -8.66 -25.34
CA ALA A 175 -28.17 -9.00 -23.99
C ALA A 175 -27.19 -10.18 -24.08
N ILE A 176 -26.09 -10.12 -23.33
CA ILE A 176 -25.11 -11.19 -23.23
C ILE A 176 -24.96 -11.61 -21.78
N LYS A 177 -25.05 -12.93 -21.55
CA LYS A 177 -24.82 -13.53 -20.24
C LYS A 177 -23.77 -14.62 -20.38
N LYS A 178 -22.63 -14.48 -19.66
CA LYS A 178 -21.60 -15.52 -19.60
C LYS A 178 -22.10 -16.72 -18.78
N SER A 179 -21.82 -17.93 -19.27
CA SER A 179 -22.09 -19.18 -18.58
C SER A 179 -20.94 -20.15 -18.84
N GLY A 180 -19.98 -20.25 -17.93
CA GLY A 180 -18.77 -21.05 -18.09
C GLY A 180 -17.93 -20.65 -19.31
N LYS A 181 -17.64 -21.61 -20.21
CA LYS A 181 -16.91 -21.40 -21.48
C LYS A 181 -17.80 -20.91 -22.64
N LYS A 182 -19.06 -20.59 -22.38
CA LYS A 182 -20.04 -20.14 -23.36
C LYS A 182 -20.66 -18.80 -22.91
N ALA A 183 -21.23 -18.07 -23.87
CA ALA A 183 -22.10 -16.95 -23.63
C ALA A 183 -23.45 -17.17 -24.30
N ALA A 184 -24.52 -16.82 -23.62
CA ALA A 184 -25.87 -16.74 -24.19
C ALA A 184 -26.06 -15.32 -24.74
N LEU A 185 -26.05 -15.17 -26.07
CA LEU A 185 -26.44 -13.94 -26.75
C LEU A 185 -27.93 -13.97 -26.99
N THR A 186 -28.65 -13.05 -26.37
CA THR A 186 -30.08 -12.83 -26.63
C THR A 186 -30.22 -11.64 -27.60
N VAL A 187 -30.88 -11.84 -28.68
CA VAL A 187 -31.25 -10.80 -29.66
C VAL A 187 -32.77 -10.69 -29.70
N SER A 188 -33.31 -9.52 -29.38
CA SER A 188 -34.76 -9.23 -29.43
C SER A 188 -35.02 -8.19 -30.51
N LEU A 189 -35.64 -8.60 -31.59
CA LEU A 189 -36.01 -7.72 -32.70
C LEU A 189 -37.12 -6.77 -32.29
N LYS A 190 -37.05 -5.51 -32.68
CA LYS A 190 -38.17 -4.59 -32.53
C LYS A 190 -39.31 -4.92 -33.50
N SER A 191 -40.54 -4.59 -33.12
CA SER A 191 -41.75 -4.91 -33.90
C SER A 191 -41.75 -4.38 -35.34
N SER A 192 -41.02 -3.28 -35.58
CA SER A 192 -40.88 -2.67 -36.90
C SER A 192 -40.18 -3.55 -37.94
N ILE A 193 -39.44 -4.61 -37.52
CA ILE A 193 -38.70 -5.51 -38.42
C ILE A 193 -39.23 -6.96 -38.41
N VAL A 194 -40.16 -7.29 -37.53
CA VAL A 194 -40.65 -8.68 -37.34
C VAL A 194 -41.60 -9.15 -38.45
N ASN A 195 -41.91 -8.35 -39.45
CA ASN A 195 -42.94 -8.60 -40.46
C ASN A 195 -42.68 -9.78 -41.41
N SER A 196 -41.63 -10.55 -41.21
CA SER A 196 -41.34 -11.71 -42.07
C SER A 196 -41.16 -12.97 -41.27
N LYS A 197 -42.23 -13.78 -41.14
CA LYS A 197 -42.15 -15.17 -40.56
C LYS A 197 -41.17 -16.10 -41.32
N THR A 198 -40.57 -15.64 -42.40
CA THR A 198 -39.77 -16.45 -43.33
C THR A 198 -38.29 -16.21 -43.25
N LYS A 199 -37.83 -15.14 -42.61
CA LYS A 199 -36.40 -14.73 -42.62
C LYS A 199 -35.62 -15.26 -41.44
N ASN A 200 -34.40 -15.69 -41.70
CA ASN A 200 -33.52 -16.24 -40.68
C ASN A 200 -32.65 -15.15 -40.04
N MET A 201 -32.38 -15.32 -38.76
CA MET A 201 -31.25 -14.67 -38.08
C MET A 201 -29.99 -15.53 -38.32
N VAL A 202 -28.94 -14.89 -38.75
CA VAL A 202 -27.65 -15.49 -39.01
C VAL A 202 -26.62 -14.86 -38.10
N VAL A 203 -25.87 -15.70 -37.41
CA VAL A 203 -24.68 -15.25 -36.64
C VAL A 203 -23.45 -15.93 -37.24
N THR A 204 -22.48 -15.11 -37.59
CA THR A 204 -21.19 -15.58 -38.10
C THR A 204 -20.11 -15.21 -37.07
N THR A 205 -19.06 -15.99 -37.00
CA THR A 205 -17.87 -15.72 -36.15
C THR A 205 -16.66 -15.47 -37.03
N SER A 206 -15.77 -14.61 -36.56
CA SER A 206 -14.46 -14.35 -37.14
C SER A 206 -13.42 -14.27 -36.02
N THR A 207 -12.20 -14.70 -36.27
CA THR A 207 -11.03 -14.62 -35.36
C THR A 207 -9.89 -13.80 -35.97
N ASP A 208 -10.09 -13.25 -37.18
CA ASP A 208 -9.09 -12.55 -37.98
C ASP A 208 -9.58 -11.16 -38.45
N GLY A 209 -10.43 -10.51 -37.64
CA GLY A 209 -10.95 -9.17 -37.93
C GLY A 209 -11.98 -9.15 -39.08
N GLY A 210 -12.61 -10.27 -39.40
CA GLY A 210 -13.67 -10.35 -40.40
C GLY A 210 -13.19 -10.85 -41.77
N VAL A 211 -11.91 -11.16 -41.94
CA VAL A 211 -11.34 -11.68 -43.20
C VAL A 211 -11.95 -13.05 -43.54
N THR A 212 -12.04 -13.93 -42.54
CA THR A 212 -12.76 -15.20 -42.68
C THR A 212 -13.95 -15.24 -41.72
N SER A 213 -15.07 -15.83 -42.16
CA SER A 213 -16.25 -15.95 -41.31
C SER A 213 -16.88 -17.33 -41.40
N LYS A 214 -17.21 -17.89 -40.25
CA LYS A 214 -17.90 -19.16 -40.10
C LYS A 214 -19.30 -18.94 -39.51
N ARG A 215 -20.33 -19.51 -40.15
CA ARG A 215 -21.68 -19.45 -39.58
C ARG A 215 -21.81 -20.32 -38.37
N VAL A 216 -22.26 -19.72 -37.23
CA VAL A 216 -22.48 -20.41 -35.96
C VAL A 216 -23.94 -20.54 -35.59
N TYR A 217 -24.82 -19.76 -36.25
CA TYR A 217 -26.26 -19.82 -36.03
C TYR A 217 -27.02 -19.43 -37.32
N ASN A 218 -28.11 -20.12 -37.63
CA ASN A 218 -29.01 -19.82 -38.75
C ASN A 218 -30.39 -20.42 -38.48
N ALA A 219 -31.30 -19.63 -37.93
CA ALA A 219 -32.68 -20.06 -37.71
C ALA A 219 -33.64 -18.86 -37.67
N LYS A 220 -34.95 -19.15 -37.78
CA LYS A 220 -36.01 -18.15 -37.64
C LYS A 220 -36.18 -17.73 -36.18
N PRO A 221 -36.34 -16.43 -35.88
CA PRO A 221 -36.67 -15.96 -34.53
C PRO A 221 -38.03 -16.50 -34.10
N LYS A 222 -38.14 -16.96 -32.84
CA LYS A 222 -39.41 -17.28 -32.19
C LYS A 222 -39.93 -16.04 -31.47
N ALA A 223 -41.13 -15.57 -31.85
CA ALA A 223 -41.72 -14.34 -31.31
C ALA A 223 -40.74 -13.15 -31.29
N GLY A 224 -39.97 -12.96 -32.39
CA GLY A 224 -38.99 -11.89 -32.52
C GLY A 224 -37.72 -12.04 -31.67
N LYS A 225 -37.54 -13.16 -30.98
CA LYS A 225 -36.41 -13.38 -30.08
C LYS A 225 -35.58 -14.59 -30.51
N VAL A 226 -34.27 -14.45 -30.37
CA VAL A 226 -33.29 -15.53 -30.57
C VAL A 226 -32.36 -15.57 -29.36
N VAL A 227 -32.05 -16.77 -28.92
CA VAL A 227 -30.95 -17.01 -27.95
C VAL A 227 -29.92 -17.92 -28.61
N VAL A 228 -28.70 -17.43 -28.74
CA VAL A 228 -27.60 -18.14 -29.38
C VAL A 228 -26.55 -18.47 -28.32
N SER A 229 -26.16 -19.71 -28.22
CA SER A 229 -25.03 -20.14 -27.38
C SER A 229 -23.75 -19.99 -28.19
N LEU A 230 -22.90 -19.05 -27.79
CA LEU A 230 -21.64 -18.73 -28.47
C LEU A 230 -20.46 -19.21 -27.63
N PRO A 231 -19.38 -19.73 -28.24
CA PRO A 231 -18.11 -19.90 -27.56
C PRO A 231 -17.63 -18.56 -26.98
N TYR A 232 -17.19 -18.57 -25.71
CA TYR A 232 -16.69 -17.37 -25.03
C TYR A 232 -15.17 -17.36 -25.10
N ALA A 233 -14.62 -17.12 -26.30
CA ALA A 233 -13.20 -17.11 -26.56
C ALA A 233 -12.74 -15.69 -26.88
N VAL A 234 -11.67 -15.27 -26.23
CA VAL A 234 -11.03 -13.97 -26.44
C VAL A 234 -10.55 -13.83 -27.89
N GLY A 235 -10.71 -12.63 -28.46
CA GLY A 235 -10.34 -12.32 -29.84
C GLY A 235 -11.38 -12.78 -30.88
N THR A 236 -12.52 -13.29 -30.43
CA THR A 236 -13.60 -13.71 -31.32
C THR A 236 -14.60 -12.57 -31.53
N GLU A 237 -14.94 -12.31 -32.78
CA GLU A 237 -16.03 -11.39 -33.17
C GLU A 237 -17.20 -12.19 -33.73
N TYR A 238 -18.41 -11.79 -33.39
CA TYR A 238 -19.66 -12.32 -33.92
C TYR A 238 -20.45 -11.23 -34.61
N THR A 239 -20.71 -11.41 -35.89
CA THR A 239 -21.60 -10.52 -36.67
C THR A 239 -23.02 -11.09 -36.68
N ILE A 240 -24.00 -10.28 -36.31
CA ILE A 240 -25.42 -10.63 -36.27
C ILE A 240 -26.15 -9.98 -37.41
N LYS A 241 -26.81 -10.79 -38.26
CA LYS A 241 -27.60 -10.33 -39.41
C LYS A 241 -29.03 -10.89 -39.32
N TYR A 242 -29.99 -10.09 -39.70
CA TYR A 242 -31.36 -10.52 -39.95
C TYR A 242 -31.80 -10.07 -41.35
N ASN A 243 -32.28 -10.98 -42.16
CA ASN A 243 -32.60 -10.71 -43.55
C ASN A 243 -31.45 -10.05 -44.35
N ASN A 244 -30.23 -10.52 -44.13
CA ASN A 244 -28.98 -9.99 -44.67
C ASN A 244 -28.60 -8.56 -44.20
N VAL A 245 -29.42 -7.91 -43.40
CA VAL A 245 -29.10 -6.61 -42.80
C VAL A 245 -28.30 -6.83 -41.52
N ALA A 246 -27.16 -6.17 -41.39
CA ALA A 246 -26.37 -6.22 -40.17
C ALA A 246 -27.13 -5.51 -39.02
N LEU A 247 -27.32 -6.22 -37.90
CA LEU A 247 -27.92 -5.68 -36.69
C LEU A 247 -26.88 -5.17 -35.70
N GLY A 248 -25.67 -5.68 -35.76
CA GLY A 248 -24.56 -5.32 -34.90
C GLY A 248 -23.50 -6.43 -34.80
N THR A 249 -22.45 -6.15 -34.07
CA THR A 249 -21.36 -7.08 -33.76
C THR A 249 -21.22 -7.26 -32.26
N VAL A 250 -20.77 -8.44 -31.87
CA VAL A 250 -20.33 -8.76 -30.50
C VAL A 250 -18.88 -9.21 -30.58
N SER A 251 -17.96 -8.45 -30.05
CA SER A 251 -16.59 -8.91 -29.87
C SER A 251 -16.41 -9.43 -28.43
N ILE A 252 -15.61 -10.47 -28.29
CA ILE A 252 -15.12 -10.93 -26.99
C ILE A 252 -13.71 -10.36 -26.85
N ASP A 253 -13.66 -9.11 -26.38
CA ASP A 253 -12.39 -8.41 -26.24
C ASP A 253 -11.58 -9.03 -25.10
N ALA A 254 -10.30 -9.26 -25.37
CA ALA A 254 -9.35 -9.54 -24.33
C ALA A 254 -9.14 -8.25 -23.54
N THR A 255 -9.51 -8.29 -22.25
CA THR A 255 -8.81 -7.47 -21.27
C THR A 255 -7.68 -8.31 -20.71
N SER A 256 -6.83 -8.89 -21.58
CA SER A 256 -5.63 -9.56 -21.11
C SER A 256 -4.63 -8.51 -20.65
N VAL A 257 -4.14 -8.68 -19.43
CA VAL A 257 -2.94 -7.95 -19.03
C VAL A 257 -1.79 -8.48 -19.88
N ILE A 258 -1.34 -7.66 -20.82
CA ILE A 258 -0.13 -7.97 -21.58
C ILE A 258 1.05 -7.48 -20.75
N LEU A 259 1.89 -8.41 -20.34
CA LEU A 259 3.11 -8.14 -19.58
C LEU A 259 4.29 -8.19 -20.54
N PRO A 260 5.10 -7.11 -20.60
CA PRO A 260 6.33 -7.11 -21.40
C PRO A 260 7.38 -8.07 -20.81
N SER A 261 8.32 -8.50 -21.63
CA SER A 261 9.45 -9.35 -21.22
C SER A 261 10.58 -8.53 -20.54
N THR A 262 10.24 -7.38 -19.99
CA THR A 262 11.18 -6.50 -19.29
C THR A 262 11.84 -7.25 -18.13
N PRO A 263 13.18 -7.19 -18.00
CA PRO A 263 13.88 -7.75 -16.83
C PRO A 263 13.47 -7.06 -15.54
N ILE A 264 13.38 -7.83 -14.46
CA ILE A 264 13.07 -7.32 -13.12
C ILE A 264 14.34 -6.79 -12.46
N THR A 265 14.26 -5.58 -11.88
CA THR A 265 15.29 -5.05 -10.97
C THR A 265 14.65 -4.87 -9.59
N VAL A 266 15.17 -5.57 -8.59
CA VAL A 266 14.67 -5.55 -7.21
C VAL A 266 15.42 -4.47 -6.43
N TYR A 267 14.68 -3.49 -5.91
CA TYR A 267 15.20 -2.47 -4.98
C TYR A 267 14.90 -2.88 -3.54
N HIS A 268 15.92 -2.96 -2.72
CA HIS A 268 15.82 -3.31 -1.32
C HIS A 268 16.56 -2.31 -0.43
N ARG A 269 16.30 -2.35 0.87
CA ARG A 269 17.00 -1.50 1.85
C ARG A 269 18.43 -1.97 2.02
N LYS A 270 19.39 -1.04 1.92
CA LYS A 270 20.82 -1.35 2.12
C LYS A 270 21.24 -1.30 3.58
N GLU A 271 20.54 -0.50 4.39
CA GLU A 271 20.75 -0.39 5.83
C GLU A 271 19.85 -1.37 6.61
N GLY A 272 20.14 -1.56 7.90
CA GLY A 272 19.29 -2.34 8.80
C GLY A 272 17.92 -1.68 9.01
N SER A 273 16.86 -2.34 8.54
CA SER A 273 15.52 -1.79 8.38
C SER A 273 14.44 -2.68 8.99
N GLY A 274 13.62 -2.10 9.88
CA GLY A 274 12.42 -2.77 10.35
C GLY A 274 11.37 -3.00 9.26
N THR A 275 11.30 -2.13 8.25
CA THR A 275 10.46 -2.35 7.08
C THR A 275 10.87 -3.62 6.33
N THR A 276 12.20 -3.84 6.16
CA THR A 276 12.73 -5.10 5.64
C THR A 276 12.30 -6.28 6.51
N ASN A 277 12.47 -6.16 7.83
CA ASN A 277 12.11 -7.21 8.79
C ASN A 277 10.66 -7.66 8.63
N ASN A 278 9.72 -6.72 8.58
CA ASN A 278 8.28 -7.00 8.41
C ASN A 278 7.98 -7.60 7.02
N PHE A 279 8.64 -7.12 5.98
CA PHE A 279 8.46 -7.64 4.62
C PHE A 279 8.96 -9.09 4.50
N LEU A 280 10.13 -9.39 5.08
CA LEU A 280 10.66 -10.76 5.13
C LEU A 280 9.79 -11.67 6.00
N ASN A 281 9.26 -11.16 7.13
CA ASN A 281 8.35 -11.90 7.99
C ASN A 281 7.06 -12.29 7.26
N PHE A 282 6.48 -11.37 6.48
CA PHE A 282 5.35 -11.69 5.62
C PHE A 282 5.65 -12.88 4.69
N MET A 283 6.75 -12.87 3.97
CA MET A 283 7.10 -13.96 3.06
C MET A 283 7.39 -15.26 3.81
N ASN A 284 8.14 -15.21 4.92
CA ASN A 284 8.44 -16.38 5.73
C ASN A 284 7.17 -17.03 6.32
N LYS A 285 6.21 -16.24 6.77
CA LYS A 285 4.96 -16.74 7.39
C LYS A 285 3.92 -17.20 6.38
N THR A 286 3.87 -16.58 5.20
CA THR A 286 2.85 -16.93 4.19
C THR A 286 3.30 -18.02 3.23
N VAL A 287 4.59 -18.09 2.91
CA VAL A 287 5.15 -19.04 1.94
C VAL A 287 6.50 -19.63 2.40
N PRO A 288 6.55 -20.29 3.57
CA PRO A 288 7.80 -20.78 4.18
C PRO A 288 8.57 -21.77 3.31
N ALA A 289 7.90 -22.48 2.41
CA ALA A 289 8.55 -23.40 1.46
C ALA A 289 9.36 -22.67 0.37
N ILE A 290 9.06 -21.39 0.11
CA ILE A 290 9.78 -20.56 -0.87
C ILE A 290 10.75 -19.62 -0.14
N TRP A 291 10.29 -18.99 0.94
CA TRP A 291 11.09 -18.07 1.75
C TRP A 291 11.55 -18.75 3.04
N THR A 292 12.68 -19.45 2.96
CA THR A 292 13.20 -20.28 4.05
C THR A 292 14.08 -19.52 5.05
N THR A 293 14.50 -18.28 4.71
CA THR A 293 15.32 -17.47 5.60
C THR A 293 14.50 -16.91 6.76
N SER A 294 15.15 -16.78 7.91
CA SER A 294 14.58 -16.13 9.10
C SER A 294 14.40 -14.62 8.85
N THR A 295 13.53 -14.02 9.65
CA THR A 295 13.33 -12.57 9.67
C THR A 295 14.59 -11.84 10.10
N SER A 296 14.94 -10.76 9.38
CA SER A 296 16.14 -9.96 9.62
C SER A 296 15.90 -8.50 9.21
N ASP A 297 16.60 -7.57 9.83
CA ASP A 297 16.63 -6.17 9.39
C ASP A 297 17.50 -5.97 8.14
N THR A 298 18.39 -6.91 7.85
CA THR A 298 19.19 -6.92 6.64
C THR A 298 18.50 -7.75 5.57
N PHE A 299 18.31 -7.16 4.39
CA PHE A 299 17.73 -7.89 3.27
C PHE A 299 18.66 -9.01 2.82
N GLY A 300 18.12 -10.19 2.71
CA GLY A 300 18.80 -11.39 2.22
C GLY A 300 17.81 -12.29 1.47
N VAL A 301 18.33 -13.22 0.69
CA VAL A 301 17.54 -14.15 -0.13
C VAL A 301 17.76 -15.60 0.31
N PRO A 302 16.79 -16.51 0.06
CA PRO A 302 16.92 -17.91 0.45
C PRO A 302 18.15 -18.66 -0.10
N SER A 303 18.69 -18.20 -1.23
CA SER A 303 19.94 -18.75 -1.80
C SER A 303 21.20 -18.39 -1.01
N GLY A 304 21.09 -17.51 0.00
CA GLY A 304 22.19 -17.07 0.87
C GLY A 304 22.99 -15.87 0.34
N SER A 305 23.03 -15.66 -0.98
CA SER A 305 23.78 -14.55 -1.59
C SER A 305 22.93 -13.80 -2.59
N LEU A 306 22.97 -12.48 -2.55
CA LEU A 306 22.32 -11.63 -3.54
C LEU A 306 23.00 -11.79 -4.90
N PRO A 307 22.24 -11.82 -6.01
CA PRO A 307 22.80 -11.77 -7.35
C PRO A 307 23.69 -10.52 -7.54
N THR A 308 24.81 -10.69 -8.23
CA THR A 308 25.78 -9.61 -8.52
C THR A 308 25.64 -9.04 -9.93
N ASP A 309 24.61 -9.46 -10.68
CA ASP A 309 24.33 -9.09 -12.06
C ASP A 309 23.60 -7.73 -12.21
N GLY A 310 23.44 -6.99 -11.13
CA GLY A 310 22.71 -5.71 -11.09
C GLY A 310 21.18 -5.84 -11.00
N SER A 311 20.65 -7.07 -10.92
CA SER A 311 19.20 -7.29 -10.73
C SER A 311 18.72 -6.97 -9.31
N PHE A 312 19.64 -6.82 -8.34
CA PHE A 312 19.36 -6.40 -6.97
C PHE A 312 20.14 -5.15 -6.62
N VAL A 313 19.43 -4.13 -6.15
CA VAL A 313 20.02 -2.81 -5.88
C VAL A 313 19.61 -2.35 -4.47
N GLY A 314 20.62 -2.12 -3.62
CA GLY A 314 20.44 -1.56 -2.28
C GLY A 314 20.19 -0.05 -2.33
N ALA A 315 19.14 0.41 -1.69
CA ALA A 315 18.75 1.82 -1.62
C ALA A 315 18.53 2.29 -0.17
N GLN A 316 18.84 3.55 0.11
CA GLN A 316 18.75 4.14 1.45
C GLN A 316 17.33 4.57 1.77
N GLY A 317 16.74 4.07 2.85
CA GLY A 317 15.42 4.45 3.34
C GLY A 317 14.27 3.99 2.43
N ASN A 318 13.04 4.23 2.86
CA ASN A 318 11.85 4.04 2.02
C ASN A 318 11.88 4.98 0.80
N ASP A 319 12.38 6.20 0.97
CA ASP A 319 12.54 7.19 -0.09
C ASP A 319 13.45 6.67 -1.21
N GLY A 320 14.63 6.16 -0.87
CA GLY A 320 15.59 5.62 -1.85
C GLY A 320 15.03 4.43 -2.62
N VAL A 321 14.31 3.51 -1.95
CA VAL A 321 13.64 2.39 -2.63
C VAL A 321 12.58 2.89 -3.60
N ALA A 322 11.70 3.77 -3.17
CA ALA A 322 10.64 4.31 -4.03
C ALA A 322 11.21 5.12 -5.21
N ASN A 323 12.29 5.88 -5.02
CA ASN A 323 13.01 6.58 -6.10
C ASN A 323 13.65 5.60 -7.09
N GLY A 324 14.30 4.54 -6.59
CA GLY A 324 14.89 3.51 -7.44
C GLY A 324 13.85 2.86 -8.35
N VAL A 325 12.73 2.44 -7.77
CA VAL A 325 11.60 1.85 -8.52
C VAL A 325 11.05 2.82 -9.55
N MET A 326 10.76 4.06 -9.15
CA MET A 326 10.19 5.09 -10.02
C MET A 326 11.07 5.37 -11.25
N ASN A 327 12.39 5.32 -11.11
CA ASN A 327 13.34 5.69 -12.14
C ASN A 327 13.76 4.51 -13.05
N LYS A 328 13.29 3.27 -12.78
CA LYS A 328 13.68 2.07 -13.52
C LYS A 328 12.46 1.36 -14.11
N ASP A 329 12.34 1.30 -15.44
CA ASP A 329 11.39 0.37 -16.06
C ASP A 329 11.75 -1.07 -15.71
N GLY A 330 10.77 -1.84 -15.26
CA GLY A 330 10.96 -3.17 -14.67
C GLY A 330 11.40 -3.16 -13.21
N GLY A 331 11.52 -1.99 -12.57
CA GLY A 331 11.83 -1.86 -11.15
C GLY A 331 10.71 -2.34 -10.24
N ILE A 332 11.06 -3.05 -9.17
CA ILE A 332 10.17 -3.46 -8.08
C ILE A 332 10.87 -3.29 -6.74
N GLY A 333 10.14 -2.94 -5.70
CA GLY A 333 10.68 -2.80 -4.36
C GLY A 333 9.58 -2.78 -3.31
N TYR A 334 9.96 -2.70 -2.04
CA TYR A 334 9.02 -2.54 -0.93
C TYR A 334 9.29 -1.22 -0.21
N ALA A 335 8.25 -0.46 0.01
CA ALA A 335 8.33 0.83 0.70
C ALA A 335 7.03 1.11 1.47
N GLU A 336 7.14 1.89 2.53
CA GLU A 336 5.97 2.38 3.25
C GLU A 336 5.09 3.22 2.30
N VAL A 337 3.78 3.11 2.47
CA VAL A 337 2.77 3.59 1.51
C VAL A 337 2.85 5.09 1.22
N SER A 338 3.21 5.94 2.20
CA SER A 338 3.28 7.40 1.99
C SER A 338 4.30 7.80 0.94
N PHE A 339 5.47 7.14 0.93
CA PHE A 339 6.53 7.40 -0.05
C PHE A 339 6.11 7.03 -1.48
N VAL A 340 5.28 6.00 -1.63
CA VAL A 340 4.74 5.62 -2.93
C VAL A 340 3.63 6.58 -3.36
N ASN A 341 2.69 6.90 -2.45
CA ASN A 341 1.57 7.79 -2.70
C ASN A 341 2.01 9.21 -3.09
N GLU A 342 3.04 9.75 -2.44
CA GLU A 342 3.61 11.07 -2.79
C GLU A 342 4.04 11.13 -4.26
N ARG A 343 4.69 10.07 -4.73
CA ARG A 343 5.13 9.96 -6.13
C ARG A 343 3.98 9.78 -7.09
N GLN A 344 2.99 8.95 -6.74
CA GLN A 344 1.78 8.77 -7.54
C GLN A 344 0.99 10.07 -7.66
N THR A 345 0.82 10.80 -6.56
CA THR A 345 0.16 12.12 -6.54
C THR A 345 0.91 13.14 -7.38
N ALA A 346 2.24 13.08 -7.40
CA ALA A 346 3.09 13.89 -8.28
C ALA A 346 3.12 13.41 -9.74
N GLY A 347 2.27 12.45 -10.13
CA GLY A 347 2.16 11.94 -11.50
C GLY A 347 3.35 11.12 -11.98
N LYS A 348 4.14 10.56 -11.06
CA LYS A 348 5.32 9.76 -11.40
C LYS A 348 4.92 8.32 -11.77
N LEU A 349 5.77 7.67 -12.59
CA LEU A 349 5.54 6.31 -13.07
C LEU A 349 5.92 5.28 -11.99
N ILE A 350 5.06 5.12 -11.02
CA ILE A 350 5.16 4.11 -9.96
C ILE A 350 3.76 3.62 -9.61
N ALA A 351 3.62 2.32 -9.41
CA ALA A 351 2.36 1.68 -9.02
C ALA A 351 2.57 0.80 -7.79
N SER A 352 1.49 0.51 -7.07
CA SER A 352 1.46 -0.46 -5.97
C SER A 352 0.73 -1.72 -6.44
N ALA A 353 1.36 -2.88 -6.34
CA ALA A 353 0.69 -4.15 -6.63
C ALA A 353 -0.38 -4.43 -5.56
N LYS A 354 -1.46 -5.09 -5.97
CA LYS A 354 -2.40 -5.70 -5.03
C LYS A 354 -1.86 -7.04 -4.58
N VAL A 355 -1.75 -7.23 -3.28
CA VAL A 355 -1.23 -8.46 -2.69
C VAL A 355 -2.36 -9.29 -2.11
N MET A 356 -2.33 -10.61 -2.34
CA MET A 356 -3.35 -11.53 -1.84
C MET A 356 -3.18 -11.75 -0.33
N ASN A 357 -4.26 -11.57 0.41
CA ASN A 357 -4.31 -11.80 1.86
C ASN A 357 -4.71 -13.25 2.20
N GLY A 358 -4.74 -13.58 3.50
CA GLY A 358 -5.16 -14.88 4.00
C GLY A 358 -6.60 -15.26 3.64
N ASN A 359 -7.47 -14.29 3.33
CA ASN A 359 -8.85 -14.51 2.88
C ASN A 359 -8.97 -14.74 1.35
N GLY A 360 -7.86 -14.66 0.59
CA GLY A 360 -7.85 -14.81 -0.87
C GLY A 360 -8.20 -13.53 -1.65
N GLU A 361 -8.23 -12.38 -1.00
CA GLU A 361 -8.52 -11.08 -1.62
C GLU A 361 -7.23 -10.41 -2.09
N PHE A 362 -7.22 -9.89 -3.32
CA PHE A 362 -6.14 -9.03 -3.79
C PHE A 362 -6.39 -7.57 -3.38
N LEU A 363 -5.60 -7.08 -2.45
CA LEU A 363 -5.76 -5.78 -1.81
C LEU A 363 -4.60 -4.85 -2.10
N ALA A 364 -4.89 -3.57 -2.32
CA ALA A 364 -3.88 -2.52 -2.31
C ALA A 364 -3.46 -2.21 -0.86
N GLY A 365 -2.19 -1.88 -0.65
CA GLY A 365 -1.71 -1.40 0.64
C GLY A 365 -2.24 0.01 0.89
N THR A 366 -3.19 0.13 1.80
CA THR A 366 -3.82 1.39 2.20
C THR A 366 -3.89 1.49 3.73
N SER A 367 -4.13 2.68 4.25
CA SER A 367 -4.38 2.91 5.68
C SER A 367 -5.51 2.02 6.22
N ALA A 368 -6.64 1.98 5.51
CA ALA A 368 -7.78 1.14 5.89
C ALA A 368 -7.44 -0.36 5.90
N GLY A 369 -6.69 -0.84 4.90
CA GLY A 369 -6.26 -2.23 4.86
C GLY A 369 -5.28 -2.60 5.98
N ALA A 370 -4.38 -1.68 6.31
CA ALA A 370 -3.45 -1.83 7.44
C ALA A 370 -4.20 -1.85 8.78
N SER A 371 -5.16 -0.93 9.00
CA SER A 371 -6.01 -0.92 10.20
C SER A 371 -6.70 -2.27 10.41
N LYS A 372 -7.33 -2.82 9.36
CA LYS A 372 -8.01 -4.11 9.42
C LYS A 372 -7.07 -5.26 9.81
N PHE A 373 -5.83 -5.23 9.36
CA PHE A 373 -4.85 -6.25 9.70
C PHE A 373 -4.35 -6.11 11.14
N VAL A 374 -4.16 -4.87 11.63
CA VAL A 374 -3.78 -4.58 13.01
C VAL A 374 -4.93 -4.89 13.98
N GLU A 375 -6.20 -4.61 13.62
CA GLU A 375 -7.38 -4.97 14.40
C GLU A 375 -7.50 -6.47 14.64
N ALA A 376 -7.06 -7.29 13.68
CA ALA A 376 -7.06 -8.75 13.78
C ALA A 376 -5.83 -9.33 14.53
N ALA A 377 -4.88 -8.48 14.91
CA ALA A 377 -3.63 -8.91 15.55
C ALA A 377 -3.79 -9.05 17.08
N ALA A 378 -2.99 -9.93 17.67
CA ALA A 378 -2.82 -10.00 19.11
C ALA A 378 -1.85 -8.91 19.59
N VAL A 379 -2.13 -8.32 20.76
CA VAL A 379 -1.25 -7.34 21.39
C VAL A 379 -0.95 -7.73 22.84
N SER A 380 0.32 -7.66 23.22
CA SER A 380 0.74 -7.89 24.60
C SER A 380 0.39 -6.67 25.48
N SER A 381 -0.41 -6.87 26.50
CA SER A 381 -0.78 -5.80 27.45
C SER A 381 0.41 -5.29 28.29
N THR A 382 1.46 -6.10 28.42
CA THR A 382 2.64 -5.76 29.23
C THR A 382 3.78 -5.14 28.43
N THR A 383 3.91 -5.53 27.17
CA THR A 383 5.04 -5.08 26.31
C THR A 383 4.61 -4.24 25.11
N GLY A 384 3.29 -4.15 24.83
CA GLY A 384 2.77 -3.45 23.65
C GLY A 384 3.08 -4.13 22.31
N VAL A 385 3.76 -5.28 22.32
CA VAL A 385 4.14 -5.97 21.09
C VAL A 385 2.92 -6.50 20.37
N VAL A 386 2.80 -6.15 19.11
CA VAL A 386 1.75 -6.61 18.19
C VAL A 386 2.25 -7.85 17.45
N THR A 387 1.45 -8.92 17.48
CA THR A 387 1.73 -10.17 16.78
C THR A 387 0.68 -10.39 15.70
N PHE A 388 1.11 -10.38 14.44
CA PHE A 388 0.23 -10.52 13.28
C PHE A 388 -0.12 -11.99 13.01
N ASP A 389 -1.40 -12.22 12.67
CA ASP A 389 -1.87 -13.47 12.09
C ASP A 389 -2.01 -13.33 10.57
N TYR A 390 -1.01 -13.84 9.83
CA TYR A 390 -1.01 -13.80 8.36
C TYR A 390 -2.05 -14.74 7.73
N ALA A 391 -2.63 -15.66 8.50
CA ALA A 391 -3.69 -16.56 8.06
C ALA A 391 -5.09 -15.99 8.31
N THR A 392 -5.20 -14.82 8.92
CA THR A 392 -6.48 -14.18 9.24
C THR A 392 -7.43 -14.13 8.05
N LYS A 393 -8.71 -14.41 8.32
CA LYS A 393 -9.80 -14.31 7.34
C LYS A 393 -10.53 -12.97 7.42
N ALA A 394 -9.97 -11.98 8.11
CA ALA A 394 -10.54 -10.65 8.20
C ALA A 394 -10.60 -10.02 6.80
N ALA A 395 -11.82 -9.70 6.36
CA ALA A 395 -12.04 -9.11 5.05
C ALA A 395 -11.39 -7.73 4.96
N GLY A 396 -10.69 -7.47 3.86
CA GLY A 396 -10.00 -6.20 3.62
C GLY A 396 -8.69 -6.02 4.39
N ALA A 397 -8.23 -7.00 5.17
CA ALA A 397 -6.98 -6.93 5.93
C ALA A 397 -5.77 -7.06 4.98
N TYR A 398 -4.95 -6.01 4.87
CA TYR A 398 -3.77 -6.00 3.99
C TYR A 398 -2.57 -6.67 4.68
N PRO A 399 -1.97 -7.73 4.10
CA PRO A 399 -1.08 -8.62 4.84
C PRO A 399 0.34 -8.06 5.06
N ILE A 400 0.78 -7.07 4.27
CA ILE A 400 2.13 -6.48 4.46
C ILE A 400 1.98 -5.17 5.23
N THR A 401 1.71 -5.32 6.52
CA THR A 401 1.50 -4.21 7.45
C THR A 401 2.58 -4.24 8.53
N ALA A 402 3.04 -3.07 8.97
CA ALA A 402 3.95 -2.92 10.07
C ALA A 402 3.36 -2.01 11.15
N VAL A 403 3.80 -2.21 12.38
CA VAL A 403 3.68 -1.27 13.49
C VAL A 403 5.05 -0.70 13.77
N SER A 404 5.14 0.62 13.88
CA SER A 404 6.35 1.31 14.31
C SER A 404 6.25 1.66 15.79
N TYR A 405 7.27 1.32 16.53
CA TYR A 405 7.35 1.46 17.97
C TYR A 405 8.27 2.61 18.34
N ALA A 406 7.88 3.40 19.32
CA ALA A 406 8.80 4.29 20.03
C ALA A 406 9.53 3.53 21.13
N MET A 407 10.80 3.86 21.30
CA MET A 407 11.67 3.42 22.39
C MET A 407 12.01 4.63 23.23
N ALA A 408 11.67 4.63 24.50
CA ALA A 408 11.97 5.71 25.43
C ALA A 408 12.42 5.15 26.78
N ASN A 409 13.33 5.87 27.47
CA ASN A 409 13.85 5.45 28.74
C ASN A 409 12.80 5.54 29.87
N THR A 410 12.84 4.62 30.82
CA THR A 410 11.95 4.58 32.01
C THR A 410 12.57 5.15 33.25
N SER A 411 13.83 5.54 33.22
CA SER A 411 14.53 6.20 34.31
C SER A 411 15.57 7.17 33.75
N ALA A 412 15.79 8.28 34.44
CA ALA A 412 16.89 9.18 34.12
C ALA A 412 18.20 8.40 34.14
N ASN A 413 18.89 8.41 33.02
CA ASN A 413 20.20 7.80 32.92
C ASN A 413 21.21 8.66 33.65
N THR A 414 22.24 8.03 34.21
CA THR A 414 23.41 8.75 34.78
C THR A 414 24.18 9.56 33.70
N ASN A 415 23.76 9.48 32.44
CA ASN A 415 24.30 10.26 31.35
C ASN A 415 23.57 11.62 31.25
N SER A 416 24.33 12.71 31.33
CA SER A 416 23.85 14.09 31.29
C SER A 416 23.00 14.45 30.05
N ALA A 417 23.04 13.65 29.00
CA ALA A 417 22.27 13.87 27.78
C ALA A 417 20.78 13.48 27.92
N ASN A 418 20.42 12.61 28.89
CA ASN A 418 19.05 12.10 29.07
C ASN A 418 18.45 12.61 30.38
N THR A 419 18.15 13.92 30.43
CA THR A 419 17.59 14.58 31.61
C THR A 419 16.12 14.20 31.83
N ALA A 420 15.63 14.34 33.07
CA ALA A 420 14.22 14.14 33.39
C ALA A 420 13.31 15.06 32.56
N ALA A 421 13.74 16.28 32.23
CA ALA A 421 12.99 17.22 31.41
C ALA A 421 12.87 16.73 29.95
N LYS A 422 13.95 16.18 29.37
CA LYS A 422 13.92 15.55 28.03
C LYS A 422 13.02 14.33 27.99
N MET A 423 13.06 13.49 29.03
CA MET A 423 12.18 12.32 29.11
C MET A 423 10.72 12.72 29.21
N LEU A 424 10.39 13.74 30.01
CA LEU A 424 9.04 14.28 30.08
C LEU A 424 8.60 14.87 28.72
N SER A 425 9.49 15.56 28.01
CA SER A 425 9.21 16.07 26.66
C SER A 425 9.00 14.93 25.65
N ALA A 426 9.78 13.86 25.73
CA ALA A 426 9.58 12.65 24.92
C ALA A 426 8.24 11.96 25.22
N GLN A 427 7.87 11.83 26.51
CA GLN A 427 6.56 11.31 26.92
C GLN A 427 5.40 12.15 26.37
N ARG A 428 5.51 13.47 26.45
CA ARG A 428 4.51 14.41 25.92
C ARG A 428 4.38 14.28 24.41
N PHE A 429 5.52 14.20 23.71
CA PHE A 429 5.50 14.02 22.26
C PHE A 429 4.84 12.70 21.84
N VAL A 430 5.16 11.60 22.50
CA VAL A 430 4.53 10.30 22.24
C VAL A 430 3.02 10.36 22.47
N ASN A 431 2.57 10.93 23.60
CA ASN A 431 1.15 11.12 23.90
C ASN A 431 0.48 12.06 22.86
N TYR A 432 1.15 13.13 22.46
CA TYR A 432 0.67 14.04 21.41
C TYR A 432 0.46 13.31 20.07
N VAL A 433 1.42 12.43 19.69
CA VAL A 433 1.26 11.62 18.48
C VAL A 433 0.05 10.70 18.61
N LEU A 434 -0.13 10.02 19.73
CA LEU A 434 -1.23 9.06 19.94
C LEU A 434 -2.61 9.73 20.01
N ASP A 435 -2.71 10.87 20.70
CA ASP A 435 -4.00 11.49 21.04
C ASP A 435 -4.45 12.57 20.05
N THR A 436 -3.52 13.27 19.43
CA THR A 436 -3.80 14.47 18.67
C THR A 436 -3.36 14.35 17.21
N CYS A 437 -2.07 14.11 16.98
CA CYS A 437 -1.51 14.22 15.63
C CYS A 437 -1.89 13.03 14.75
N ALA A 438 -1.65 11.78 15.18
CA ALA A 438 -1.96 10.63 14.34
C ALA A 438 -3.46 10.51 14.03
N PRO A 439 -4.40 10.71 14.96
CA PRO A 439 -5.82 10.76 14.63
C PRO A 439 -6.18 11.81 13.57
N ALA A 440 -5.49 12.94 13.55
CA ALA A 440 -5.77 14.04 12.63
C ALA A 440 -5.14 13.86 11.23
N VAL A 441 -3.92 13.28 11.14
CA VAL A 441 -3.14 13.34 9.90
C VAL A 441 -2.69 11.99 9.36
N ALA A 442 -2.79 10.89 10.12
CA ALA A 442 -2.26 9.59 9.71
C ALA A 442 -2.86 9.12 8.38
N GLU A 443 -4.18 9.12 8.26
CA GLU A 443 -4.87 8.66 7.06
C GLU A 443 -4.53 9.53 5.84
N LEU A 444 -4.44 10.85 6.01
CA LEU A 444 -4.06 11.80 4.96
C LEU A 444 -2.64 11.54 4.43
N LYS A 445 -1.78 10.97 5.27
CA LYS A 445 -0.41 10.58 4.92
C LYS A 445 -0.28 9.12 4.49
N GLY A 446 -1.39 8.35 4.49
CA GLY A 446 -1.39 6.94 4.13
C GLY A 446 -1.15 5.98 5.30
N TYR A 447 -0.88 6.50 6.50
CA TYR A 447 -0.74 5.66 7.70
C TYR A 447 -2.09 5.25 8.28
N ALA A 448 -2.08 4.20 9.08
CA ALA A 448 -3.22 3.76 9.87
C ALA A 448 -3.01 4.14 11.33
N ALA A 449 -3.94 4.91 11.88
CA ALA A 449 -4.00 5.10 13.33
C ALA A 449 -4.17 3.75 14.02
N LEU A 450 -3.62 3.64 15.22
CA LEU A 450 -3.73 2.41 16.00
C LEU A 450 -5.17 2.22 16.51
N PRO A 451 -5.66 0.97 16.60
CA PRO A 451 -6.92 0.66 17.26
C PRO A 451 -6.92 1.12 18.74
N THR A 452 -8.08 1.50 19.25
CA THR A 452 -8.23 2.09 20.60
C THR A 452 -7.65 1.22 21.71
N ASN A 453 -7.79 -0.10 21.64
CA ASN A 453 -7.21 -1.03 22.62
C ASN A 453 -5.68 -0.96 22.63
N ILE A 454 -5.05 -0.81 21.47
CA ILE A 454 -3.59 -0.68 21.35
C ILE A 454 -3.13 0.70 21.84
N VAL A 455 -3.87 1.77 21.51
CA VAL A 455 -3.60 3.12 22.02
C VAL A 455 -3.64 3.13 23.56
N THR A 456 -4.64 2.48 24.16
CA THR A 456 -4.73 2.37 25.65
C THR A 456 -3.49 1.72 26.24
N ILE A 457 -3.01 0.62 25.66
CA ILE A 457 -1.78 -0.05 26.09
C ILE A 457 -0.56 0.84 25.89
N ALA A 458 -0.45 1.50 24.72
CA ALA A 458 0.65 2.41 24.42
C ALA A 458 0.74 3.57 25.44
N LYS A 459 -0.39 4.15 25.83
CA LYS A 459 -0.45 5.22 26.85
C LYS A 459 -0.06 4.72 28.25
N ALA A 460 -0.52 3.52 28.62
CA ALA A 460 -0.09 2.91 29.89
C ALA A 460 1.42 2.67 29.92
N LEU A 461 2.02 2.28 28.81
CA LEU A 461 3.48 2.13 28.67
C LEU A 461 4.17 3.50 28.68
N ALA A 462 3.62 4.51 27.99
CA ALA A 462 4.17 5.86 27.96
C ALA A 462 4.21 6.52 29.36
N ALA A 463 3.29 6.18 30.25
CA ALA A 463 3.29 6.66 31.63
C ALA A 463 4.53 6.21 32.43
N ASN A 464 5.28 5.21 31.96
CA ASN A 464 6.54 4.76 32.59
C ASN A 464 7.77 5.56 32.11
N ILE A 465 7.64 6.46 31.15
CA ILE A 465 8.72 7.37 30.74
C ILE A 465 8.84 8.46 31.79
N LYS A 466 9.93 8.45 32.59
CA LYS A 466 10.12 9.36 33.73
C LYS A 466 11.54 9.89 33.80
#